data_07cb6500aae292b11731156d78528016
#
_entry.id   07cb6500aae292b11731156d78528016
#
_cell.length_a   1.000
_cell.length_b   1.000
_cell.length_c   1.000
_cell.angle_alpha   90.00
_cell.angle_beta   90.00
_cell.angle_gamma   90.00
#
_symmetry.space_group_name_H-M   'P 1'
#
loop_
_entity.id
_entity.type
_entity.pdbx_description
1 polymer ?
#
loop_
_entity_poly.entity_id
_entity_poly.type
_entity_poly.pdbx_seq_one_letter_code
_entity_poly.pdbx_strand_id
1 'polypeptide(L)'
;MSNSLFPAKQIFRAGLTVTVVIFAWILVSALWRAYVLAPWTRDGRVSAQIVRIAPEVSGTVLDVSVVDDQFVKQGDVLYRIDPAHFALALAQAETQLAAADVSLRQKMEDARRRRGMEDIVPAEEVQRANQTMAIAQAELRSAQVAVDRAKLDMEHTVLRAPVDGYITRLRLNKGDYAVTGQPNIALVDASSFRIIGYFEETKLHGIEPGASAQIRLMGFDEVIPGKVVSIGRGIADAN
;
A
#
# COMPACT_ATOMS: atom_id res chain seq x y z
N MET A 1 -55.34 53.35 -52.04
CA MET A 1 -54.90 52.50 -50.90
C MET A 1 -54.83 51.07 -51.36
N SER A 2 -53.65 50.63 -51.77
CA SER A 2 -53.46 49.25 -52.26
C SER A 2 -52.94 48.37 -51.10
N ASN A 3 -53.83 47.57 -50.57
CA ASN A 3 -53.43 46.48 -49.66
C ASN A 3 -52.76 45.37 -50.51
N SER A 4 -51.45 45.30 -50.43
CA SER A 4 -50.69 44.18 -50.96
C SER A 4 -50.81 43.00 -49.97
N LEU A 5 -51.81 42.16 -50.18
CA LEU A 5 -51.91 40.87 -49.53
C LEU A 5 -50.74 40.02 -50.00
N PHE A 6 -49.77 39.79 -49.12
CA PHE A 6 -48.70 38.80 -49.35
C PHE A 6 -49.34 37.44 -49.68
N PRO A 7 -49.02 36.81 -50.81
CA PRO A 7 -49.67 35.56 -51.18
C PRO A 7 -49.34 34.48 -50.14
N ALA A 8 -50.39 33.80 -49.67
CA ALA A 8 -50.32 32.78 -48.62
C ALA A 8 -49.18 31.74 -48.81
N LYS A 9 -48.79 31.47 -50.02
CA LYS A 9 -47.62 30.65 -50.40
C LYS A 9 -46.27 31.24 -49.94
N GLN A 10 -46.13 32.55 -49.94
CA GLN A 10 -44.86 33.20 -49.48
C GLN A 10 -44.76 33.19 -47.95
N ILE A 11 -45.87 33.38 -47.26
CA ILE A 11 -45.93 33.28 -45.77
C ILE A 11 -45.63 31.82 -45.35
N PHE A 12 -46.21 30.82 -46.03
CA PHE A 12 -45.93 29.41 -45.78
C PHE A 12 -44.46 29.02 -46.03
N ARG A 13 -43.87 29.49 -47.13
CA ARG A 13 -42.46 29.28 -47.43
C ARG A 13 -41.54 29.96 -46.41
N ALA A 14 -41.84 31.18 -46.02
CA ALA A 14 -41.11 31.89 -45.00
C ALA A 14 -41.20 31.18 -43.64
N GLY A 15 -42.39 30.71 -43.25
CA GLY A 15 -42.60 29.93 -42.03
C GLY A 15 -41.81 28.61 -42.05
N LEU A 16 -41.83 27.90 -43.18
CA LEU A 16 -41.07 26.66 -43.32
C LEU A 16 -39.55 26.90 -43.20
N THR A 17 -39.04 27.93 -43.86
CA THR A 17 -37.60 28.28 -43.77
C THR A 17 -37.20 28.67 -42.37
N VAL A 18 -38.00 29.47 -41.67
CA VAL A 18 -37.73 29.82 -40.28
C VAL A 18 -37.71 28.60 -39.35
N THR A 19 -38.66 27.66 -39.53
CA THR A 19 -38.69 26.40 -38.75
C THR A 19 -37.46 25.55 -39.01
N VAL A 20 -37.04 25.41 -40.27
CA VAL A 20 -35.83 24.65 -40.63
C VAL A 20 -34.57 25.30 -40.03
N VAL A 21 -34.47 26.63 -40.06
CA VAL A 21 -33.33 27.38 -39.47
C VAL A 21 -33.29 27.19 -37.95
N ILE A 22 -34.43 27.27 -37.29
CA ILE A 22 -34.52 27.05 -35.84
C ILE A 22 -34.11 25.59 -35.50
N PHE A 23 -34.61 24.64 -36.26
CA PHE A 23 -34.26 23.22 -36.07
C PHE A 23 -32.78 22.97 -36.31
N ALA A 24 -32.22 23.53 -37.38
CA ALA A 24 -30.78 23.44 -37.62
C ALA A 24 -29.95 24.06 -36.52
N TRP A 25 -30.37 25.22 -35.99
CA TRP A 25 -29.68 25.92 -34.91
C TRP A 25 -29.74 25.11 -33.58
N ILE A 26 -30.89 24.48 -33.27
CA ILE A 26 -31.03 23.57 -32.13
C ILE A 26 -30.10 22.34 -32.30
N LEU A 27 -30.08 21.75 -33.48
CA LEU A 27 -29.25 20.60 -33.76
C LEU A 27 -27.75 20.93 -33.64
N VAL A 28 -27.31 22.04 -34.25
CA VAL A 28 -25.94 22.53 -34.13
C VAL A 28 -25.55 22.84 -32.68
N SER A 29 -26.44 23.50 -31.94
CA SER A 29 -26.19 23.81 -30.53
C SER A 29 -26.11 22.54 -29.64
N ALA A 30 -26.95 21.55 -29.93
CA ALA A 30 -26.90 20.25 -29.25
C ALA A 30 -25.60 19.49 -29.55
N LEU A 31 -25.20 19.43 -30.82
CA LEU A 31 -23.93 18.85 -31.25
C LEU A 31 -22.74 19.59 -30.61
N TRP A 32 -22.77 20.91 -30.60
CA TRP A 32 -21.72 21.73 -29.99
C TRP A 32 -21.56 21.42 -28.51
N ARG A 33 -22.67 21.33 -27.77
CA ARG A 33 -22.65 20.96 -26.34
C ARG A 33 -22.11 19.54 -26.13
N ALA A 34 -22.54 18.59 -26.98
CA ALA A 34 -22.16 17.17 -26.84
C ALA A 34 -20.70 16.89 -27.19
N TYR A 35 -20.14 17.58 -28.20
CA TYR A 35 -18.79 17.27 -28.71
C TYR A 35 -17.71 18.25 -28.28
N VAL A 36 -18.06 19.53 -28.07
CA VAL A 36 -17.09 20.57 -27.75
C VAL A 36 -17.05 20.88 -26.26
N LEU A 37 -18.23 20.98 -25.61
CA LEU A 37 -18.29 21.36 -24.19
C LEU A 37 -18.34 20.19 -23.23
N ALA A 38 -18.78 19.01 -23.66
CA ALA A 38 -18.80 17.83 -22.79
C ALA A 38 -17.36 17.40 -22.43
N PRO A 39 -17.06 17.16 -21.16
CA PRO A 39 -15.75 16.69 -20.75
C PRO A 39 -15.59 15.22 -21.17
N TRP A 40 -14.82 14.96 -22.20
CA TRP A 40 -14.46 13.61 -22.64
C TRP A 40 -12.98 13.54 -23.02
N THR A 41 -12.38 12.38 -22.84
CA THR A 41 -11.00 12.12 -23.24
C THR A 41 -10.85 10.69 -23.77
N ARG A 42 -9.88 10.47 -24.66
CA ARG A 42 -9.43 9.14 -25.08
C ARG A 42 -8.15 8.71 -24.39
N ASP A 43 -7.46 9.64 -23.73
CA ASP A 43 -6.24 9.34 -22.99
C ASP A 43 -6.58 9.01 -21.54
N GLY A 44 -7.17 7.84 -21.35
CA GLY A 44 -7.42 7.23 -20.05
C GLY A 44 -6.47 6.06 -19.84
N ARG A 45 -5.78 6.03 -18.70
CA ARG A 45 -4.85 4.94 -18.36
C ARG A 45 -5.29 4.26 -17.07
N VAL A 46 -5.33 2.93 -17.14
CA VAL A 46 -5.51 2.12 -15.91
C VAL A 46 -4.21 2.19 -15.12
N SER A 47 -4.34 2.52 -13.84
CA SER A 47 -3.23 2.61 -12.90
C SER A 47 -3.58 1.85 -11.62
N ALA A 48 -2.59 1.24 -11.01
CA ALA A 48 -2.71 0.60 -9.72
C ALA A 48 -1.51 0.96 -8.85
N GLN A 49 -1.68 0.81 -7.55
CA GLN A 49 -0.57 0.99 -6.61
C GLN A 49 0.30 -0.25 -6.61
N ILE A 50 1.61 -0.05 -6.71
CA ILE A 50 2.59 -1.12 -6.68
C ILE A 50 3.30 -1.10 -5.33
N VAL A 51 3.14 -2.19 -4.57
CA VAL A 51 3.85 -2.44 -3.32
C VAL A 51 5.13 -3.19 -3.65
N ARG A 52 6.27 -2.59 -3.32
CA ARG A 52 7.58 -3.22 -3.50
C ARG A 52 7.95 -3.95 -2.23
N ILE A 53 8.11 -5.27 -2.31
CA ILE A 53 8.38 -6.14 -1.18
C ILE A 53 9.87 -6.40 -1.11
N ALA A 54 10.46 -6.04 0.01
CA ALA A 54 11.86 -6.26 0.34
C ALA A 54 11.95 -7.10 1.64
N PRO A 55 12.93 -7.99 1.77
CA PRO A 55 13.15 -8.73 3.00
C PRO A 55 13.67 -7.82 4.11
N GLU A 56 13.31 -8.14 5.35
CA GLU A 56 13.79 -7.47 6.56
C GLU A 56 15.06 -8.10 7.10
N VAL A 57 15.35 -9.34 6.68
CA VAL A 57 16.59 -10.08 7.01
C VAL A 57 17.26 -10.57 5.73
N SER A 58 18.59 -10.69 5.75
CA SER A 58 19.35 -11.18 4.60
C SER A 58 19.64 -12.67 4.74
N GLY A 59 19.61 -13.39 3.61
CA GLY A 59 19.97 -14.81 3.60
C GLY A 59 19.67 -15.50 2.27
N THR A 60 20.03 -16.78 2.18
CA THR A 60 19.78 -17.60 0.99
C THR A 60 18.31 -17.96 0.91
N VAL A 61 17.71 -17.83 -0.26
CA VAL A 61 16.33 -18.22 -0.53
C VAL A 61 16.21 -19.73 -0.59
N LEU A 62 15.45 -20.29 0.34
CA LEU A 62 15.22 -21.73 0.43
C LEU A 62 14.15 -22.20 -0.56
N ASP A 63 13.09 -21.42 -0.71
CA ASP A 63 11.94 -21.74 -1.54
C ASP A 63 11.21 -20.48 -1.97
N VAL A 64 10.67 -20.48 -3.19
CA VAL A 64 9.80 -19.42 -3.73
C VAL A 64 8.44 -20.06 -4.04
N SER A 65 7.41 -19.62 -3.32
CA SER A 65 6.08 -20.26 -3.32
C SER A 65 5.11 -19.66 -4.33
N VAL A 66 5.53 -18.63 -5.09
CA VAL A 66 4.69 -17.88 -6.03
C VAL A 66 5.35 -17.77 -7.40
N VAL A 67 4.54 -17.45 -8.42
CA VAL A 67 5.00 -17.18 -9.80
C VAL A 67 4.51 -15.80 -10.26
N ASP A 68 5.13 -15.25 -11.33
CA ASP A 68 4.66 -14.00 -11.91
C ASP A 68 3.19 -14.11 -12.34
N ASP A 69 2.47 -12.99 -12.26
CA ASP A 69 1.03 -12.84 -12.58
C ASP A 69 0.08 -13.66 -11.68
N GLN A 70 0.58 -14.34 -10.65
CA GLN A 70 -0.25 -15.06 -9.69
C GLN A 70 -0.98 -14.09 -8.76
N PHE A 71 -2.28 -14.34 -8.56
CA PHE A 71 -3.04 -13.67 -7.49
C PHE A 71 -2.70 -14.27 -6.13
N VAL A 72 -2.40 -13.41 -5.15
CA VAL A 72 -2.13 -13.78 -3.76
C VAL A 72 -3.02 -12.98 -2.81
N LYS A 73 -3.35 -13.58 -1.69
CA LYS A 73 -4.07 -12.92 -0.59
C LYS A 73 -3.10 -12.39 0.45
N GLN A 74 -3.52 -11.39 1.17
CA GLN A 74 -2.78 -10.89 2.33
C GLN A 74 -2.46 -12.04 3.30
N GLY A 75 -1.18 -12.14 3.69
CA GLY A 75 -0.67 -13.19 4.55
C GLY A 75 -0.14 -14.44 3.83
N ASP A 76 -0.41 -14.61 2.53
CA ASP A 76 0.15 -15.72 1.75
C ASP A 76 1.68 -15.66 1.73
N VAL A 77 2.32 -16.82 1.81
CA VAL A 77 3.78 -16.93 1.79
C VAL A 77 4.27 -16.71 0.36
N LEU A 78 5.17 -15.75 0.19
CA LEU A 78 5.80 -15.45 -1.09
C LEU A 78 7.07 -16.26 -1.30
N TYR A 79 7.97 -16.23 -0.33
CA TYR A 79 9.18 -17.03 -0.30
C TYR A 79 9.72 -17.18 1.12
N ARG A 80 10.68 -18.07 1.29
CA ARG A 80 11.35 -18.36 2.56
C ARG A 80 12.85 -18.21 2.42
N ILE A 81 13.45 -17.53 3.38
CA ILE A 81 14.90 -17.47 3.59
C ILE A 81 15.29 -18.64 4.50
N ASP A 82 16.51 -19.17 4.35
CA ASP A 82 17.03 -20.24 5.20
C ASP A 82 17.03 -19.83 6.68
N PRO A 83 16.23 -20.48 7.54
CA PRO A 83 16.08 -20.12 8.93
C PRO A 83 17.21 -20.68 9.82
N ALA A 84 18.12 -21.53 9.31
CA ALA A 84 19.07 -22.28 10.15
C ALA A 84 19.93 -21.36 11.02
N HIS A 85 20.46 -20.27 10.45
CA HIS A 85 21.28 -19.30 11.19
C HIS A 85 20.47 -18.55 12.25
N PHE A 86 19.23 -18.17 11.94
CA PHE A 86 18.33 -17.47 12.84
C PHE A 86 17.86 -18.37 13.98
N ALA A 87 17.61 -19.65 13.72
CA ALA A 87 17.29 -20.64 14.74
C ALA A 87 18.42 -20.82 15.75
N LEU A 88 19.68 -20.85 15.29
CA LEU A 88 20.85 -20.90 16.17
C LEU A 88 20.98 -19.62 17.02
N ALA A 89 20.76 -18.44 16.42
CA ALA A 89 20.80 -17.18 17.14
C ALA A 89 19.70 -17.11 18.22
N LEU A 90 18.50 -17.59 17.93
CA LEU A 90 17.42 -17.71 18.90
C LEU A 90 17.79 -18.62 20.06
N ALA A 91 18.27 -19.83 19.78
CA ALA A 91 18.68 -20.79 20.81
C ALA A 91 19.80 -20.22 21.71
N GLN A 92 20.74 -19.46 21.13
CA GLN A 92 21.78 -18.77 21.90
C GLN A 92 21.19 -17.70 22.82
N ALA A 93 20.26 -16.87 22.32
CA ALA A 93 19.60 -15.85 23.11
C ALA A 93 18.76 -16.45 24.26
N GLU A 94 18.06 -17.56 24.01
CA GLU A 94 17.30 -18.29 25.03
C GLU A 94 18.21 -18.85 26.14
N THR A 95 19.39 -19.36 25.77
CA THR A 95 20.38 -19.84 26.73
C THR A 95 20.91 -18.71 27.60
N GLN A 96 21.17 -17.51 27.00
CA GLN A 96 21.59 -16.33 27.75
C GLN A 96 20.50 -15.82 28.72
N LEU A 97 19.24 -15.87 28.29
CA LEU A 97 18.09 -15.52 29.14
C LEU A 97 18.00 -16.46 30.35
N ALA A 98 18.14 -17.78 30.12
CA ALA A 98 18.14 -18.76 31.21
C ALA A 98 19.28 -18.54 32.21
N ALA A 99 20.48 -18.21 31.73
CA ALA A 99 21.62 -17.91 32.57
C ALA A 99 21.40 -16.62 33.42
N ALA A 100 20.82 -15.56 32.79
CA ALA A 100 20.49 -14.32 33.50
C ALA A 100 19.39 -14.53 34.56
N ASP A 101 18.41 -15.37 34.31
CA ASP A 101 17.35 -15.72 35.28
C ASP A 101 17.93 -16.43 36.49
N VAL A 102 18.82 -17.40 36.30
CA VAL A 102 19.53 -18.09 37.41
C VAL A 102 20.38 -17.11 38.22
N SER A 103 21.12 -16.20 37.55
CA SER A 103 21.92 -15.18 38.20
C SER A 103 21.05 -14.25 39.04
N LEU A 104 19.93 -13.79 38.51
CA LEU A 104 19.00 -12.93 39.24
C LEU A 104 18.46 -13.63 40.51
N ARG A 105 18.01 -14.88 40.37
CA ARG A 105 17.52 -15.66 41.56
C ARG A 105 18.58 -15.77 42.64
N GLN A 106 19.83 -16.07 42.27
CA GLN A 106 20.94 -16.11 43.22
C GLN A 106 21.13 -14.77 43.93
N LYS A 107 21.13 -13.63 43.17
CA LYS A 107 21.31 -12.29 43.77
C LYS A 107 20.11 -11.86 44.65
N MET A 108 18.90 -12.28 44.26
CA MET A 108 17.70 -12.06 45.07
C MET A 108 17.79 -12.81 46.45
N GLU A 109 18.24 -14.07 46.43
CA GLU A 109 18.42 -14.84 47.64
C GLU A 109 19.52 -14.25 48.53
N ASP A 110 20.64 -13.80 47.96
CA ASP A 110 21.70 -13.11 48.68
C ASP A 110 21.21 -11.81 49.31
N ALA A 111 20.51 -10.98 48.57
CA ALA A 111 19.94 -9.74 49.08
C ALA A 111 18.91 -10.00 50.20
N ARG A 112 18.07 -11.02 50.05
CA ARG A 112 17.10 -11.45 51.05
C ARG A 112 17.77 -11.92 52.36
N ARG A 113 18.80 -12.75 52.24
CA ARG A 113 19.56 -13.24 53.42
C ARG A 113 20.21 -12.09 54.18
N ARG A 114 20.89 -11.15 53.50
CA ARG A 114 21.54 -10.00 54.13
C ARG A 114 20.55 -9.05 54.79
N ARG A 115 19.39 -8.85 54.19
CA ARG A 115 18.30 -8.05 54.75
C ARG A 115 17.71 -8.67 56.01
N GLY A 116 17.68 -10.03 56.10
CA GLY A 116 17.25 -10.73 57.34
C GLY A 116 18.27 -10.72 58.48
N MET A 117 19.49 -10.18 58.25
CA MET A 117 20.56 -10.06 59.23
C MET A 117 21.01 -8.61 59.46
N GLU A 118 20.11 -7.64 59.31
CA GLU A 118 20.40 -6.18 59.41
C GLU A 118 21.02 -5.78 60.73
N ASP A 119 20.74 -6.52 61.80
CA ASP A 119 21.32 -6.27 63.14
C ASP A 119 22.79 -6.69 63.23
N ILE A 120 23.31 -7.51 62.35
CA ILE A 120 24.64 -8.12 62.38
C ILE A 120 25.52 -7.67 61.22
N VAL A 121 24.90 -7.34 60.08
CA VAL A 121 25.59 -7.00 58.83
C VAL A 121 25.60 -5.50 58.64
N PRO A 122 26.73 -4.87 58.23
CA PRO A 122 26.79 -3.44 57.94
C PRO A 122 25.77 -3.01 56.89
N ALA A 123 25.09 -1.87 57.07
CA ALA A 123 24.11 -1.34 56.14
C ALA A 123 24.65 -1.18 54.72
N GLU A 124 25.96 -0.91 54.55
CA GLU A 124 26.63 -0.83 53.25
C GLU A 124 26.59 -2.15 52.49
N GLU A 125 26.75 -3.30 53.17
CA GLU A 125 26.68 -4.62 52.54
C GLU A 125 25.27 -4.96 52.07
N VAL A 126 24.23 -4.58 52.81
CA VAL A 126 22.83 -4.72 52.42
C VAL A 126 22.55 -3.88 51.18
N GLN A 127 23.05 -2.63 51.18
CA GLN A 127 22.91 -1.75 50.01
C GLN A 127 23.62 -2.30 48.77
N ARG A 128 24.84 -2.82 48.93
CA ARG A 128 25.60 -3.45 47.85
C ARG A 128 24.88 -4.68 47.25
N ALA A 129 24.28 -5.53 48.11
CA ALA A 129 23.49 -6.67 47.68
C ALA A 129 22.23 -6.25 46.91
N ASN A 130 21.53 -5.21 47.35
CA ASN A 130 20.38 -4.65 46.61
C ASN A 130 20.80 -4.06 45.23
N GLN A 131 21.95 -3.39 45.17
CA GLN A 131 22.49 -2.87 43.91
C GLN A 131 22.83 -4.00 42.91
N THR A 132 23.52 -5.08 43.38
CA THR A 132 23.84 -6.23 42.51
C THR A 132 22.59 -6.97 42.05
N MET A 133 21.56 -7.08 42.88
CA MET A 133 20.26 -7.62 42.48
C MET A 133 19.60 -6.74 41.39
N ALA A 134 19.62 -5.42 41.52
CA ALA A 134 19.07 -4.50 40.55
C ALA A 134 19.81 -4.56 39.20
N ILE A 135 21.16 -4.75 39.21
CA ILE A 135 21.96 -4.98 38.03
C ILE A 135 21.54 -6.29 37.33
N ALA A 136 21.47 -7.40 38.07
CA ALA A 136 21.05 -8.70 37.52
C ALA A 136 19.64 -8.66 36.95
N GLN A 137 18.74 -7.86 37.53
CA GLN A 137 17.40 -7.64 37.00
C GLN A 137 17.42 -6.87 35.67
N ALA A 138 18.35 -5.92 35.50
CA ALA A 138 18.54 -5.21 34.23
C ALA A 138 19.14 -6.14 33.16
N GLU A 139 20.08 -7.02 33.56
CA GLU A 139 20.67 -8.05 32.68
C GLU A 139 19.60 -9.02 32.17
N LEU A 140 18.70 -9.49 33.04
CA LEU A 140 17.58 -10.35 32.62
C LEU A 140 16.68 -9.67 31.60
N ARG A 141 16.33 -8.40 31.81
CA ARG A 141 15.54 -7.63 30.85
C ARG A 141 16.24 -7.47 29.52
N SER A 142 17.55 -7.23 29.53
CA SER A 142 18.36 -7.14 28.32
C SER A 142 18.39 -8.47 27.55
N ALA A 143 18.55 -9.59 28.27
CA ALA A 143 18.51 -10.92 27.67
C ALA A 143 17.12 -11.25 27.09
N GLN A 144 16.03 -10.84 27.74
CA GLN A 144 14.68 -10.98 27.20
C GLN A 144 14.51 -10.24 25.86
N VAL A 145 14.97 -8.99 25.79
CA VAL A 145 14.94 -8.20 24.55
C VAL A 145 15.75 -8.88 23.42
N ALA A 146 16.88 -9.51 23.76
CA ALA A 146 17.68 -10.25 22.79
C ALA A 146 16.92 -11.48 22.23
N VAL A 147 16.17 -12.19 23.06
CA VAL A 147 15.29 -13.30 22.62
C VAL A 147 14.18 -12.78 21.72
N ASP A 148 13.51 -11.68 22.10
CA ASP A 148 12.41 -11.12 21.32
C ASP A 148 12.90 -10.66 19.94
N ARG A 149 14.10 -10.07 19.89
CA ARG A 149 14.74 -9.71 18.62
C ARG A 149 15.04 -10.93 17.75
N ALA A 150 15.65 -11.96 18.32
CA ALA A 150 15.98 -13.17 17.56
C ALA A 150 14.72 -13.90 17.04
N LYS A 151 13.62 -13.87 17.80
CA LYS A 151 12.30 -14.36 17.35
C LYS A 151 11.78 -13.58 16.15
N LEU A 152 11.83 -12.26 16.23
CA LEU A 152 11.40 -11.37 15.15
C LEU A 152 12.23 -11.61 13.89
N ASP A 153 13.56 -11.70 14.01
CA ASP A 153 14.46 -12.00 12.89
C ASP A 153 14.12 -13.36 12.26
N MET A 154 13.77 -14.35 13.06
CA MET A 154 13.32 -15.66 12.58
C MET A 154 11.95 -15.60 11.89
N GLU A 155 10.99 -14.84 12.39
CA GLU A 155 9.70 -14.60 11.74
C GLU A 155 9.88 -13.94 10.37
N HIS A 156 10.80 -12.99 10.25
CA HIS A 156 11.12 -12.29 9.01
C HIS A 156 11.82 -13.17 7.95
N THR A 157 12.20 -14.42 8.27
CA THR A 157 12.65 -15.39 7.27
C THR A 157 11.52 -15.84 6.35
N VAL A 158 10.26 -15.66 6.73
CA VAL A 158 9.08 -16.02 5.93
C VAL A 158 8.41 -14.76 5.42
N LEU A 159 8.64 -14.41 4.16
CA LEU A 159 8.02 -13.24 3.56
C LEU A 159 6.60 -13.54 3.13
N ARG A 160 5.69 -12.63 3.50
CA ARG A 160 4.27 -12.73 3.22
C ARG A 160 3.75 -11.53 2.45
N ALA A 161 2.66 -11.72 1.71
CA ALA A 161 1.97 -10.65 1.01
C ALA A 161 1.34 -9.66 2.00
N PRO A 162 1.64 -8.35 1.91
CA PRO A 162 1.06 -7.35 2.80
C PRO A 162 -0.37 -6.95 2.43
N VAL A 163 -0.79 -7.18 1.19
CA VAL A 163 -2.12 -6.86 0.63
C VAL A 163 -2.55 -7.94 -0.36
N ASP A 164 -3.84 -7.96 -0.71
CA ASP A 164 -4.35 -8.78 -1.80
C ASP A 164 -3.91 -8.20 -3.15
N GLY A 165 -3.42 -9.04 -4.07
CA GLY A 165 -2.99 -8.51 -5.36
C GLY A 165 -2.30 -9.51 -6.27
N TYR A 166 -1.74 -8.99 -7.36
CA TYR A 166 -1.05 -9.78 -8.38
C TYR A 166 0.45 -9.58 -8.26
N ILE A 167 1.19 -10.70 -8.22
CA ILE A 167 2.65 -10.67 -8.27
C ILE A 167 3.10 -10.12 -9.62
N THR A 168 4.08 -9.23 -9.57
CA THR A 168 4.76 -8.74 -10.78
C THR A 168 6.24 -8.55 -10.50
N ARG A 169 7.08 -8.71 -11.51
CA ARG A 169 8.53 -8.58 -11.39
C ARG A 169 9.15 -9.47 -10.29
N LEU A 170 8.82 -10.74 -10.29
CA LEU A 170 9.51 -11.73 -9.46
C LEU A 170 10.96 -11.89 -9.94
N ARG A 171 11.91 -11.33 -9.20
CA ARG A 171 13.36 -11.36 -9.51
C ARG A 171 14.13 -12.23 -8.53
N LEU A 172 13.54 -13.33 -8.12
CA LEU A 172 14.11 -14.18 -7.08
C LEU A 172 13.89 -15.65 -7.44
N ASN A 173 14.94 -16.42 -7.33
CA ASN A 173 14.91 -17.86 -7.52
C ASN A 173 15.40 -18.58 -6.26
N LYS A 174 15.05 -19.84 -6.12
CA LYS A 174 15.62 -20.70 -5.10
C LYS A 174 17.15 -20.73 -5.24
N GLY A 175 17.87 -20.48 -4.15
CA GLY A 175 19.32 -20.42 -4.09
C GLY A 175 19.88 -19.00 -4.25
N ASP A 176 19.08 -18.01 -4.65
CA ASP A 176 19.52 -16.62 -4.68
C ASP A 176 19.74 -16.08 -3.27
N TYR A 177 20.54 -15.03 -3.15
CA TYR A 177 20.74 -14.33 -1.87
C TYR A 177 19.88 -13.10 -1.78
N ALA A 178 18.92 -13.09 -0.87
CA ALA A 178 18.07 -11.94 -0.59
C ALA A 178 18.78 -10.97 0.36
N VAL A 179 18.80 -9.67 0.02
CA VAL A 179 19.45 -8.61 0.80
C VAL A 179 18.39 -7.72 1.43
N THR A 180 18.53 -7.47 2.73
CA THR A 180 17.65 -6.59 3.51
C THR A 180 17.44 -5.24 2.82
N GLY A 181 16.18 -4.81 2.68
CA GLY A 181 15.81 -3.54 2.10
C GLY A 181 15.87 -3.47 0.56
N GLN A 182 16.30 -4.53 -0.14
CA GLN A 182 16.30 -4.60 -1.60
C GLN A 182 15.02 -5.27 -2.11
N PRO A 183 14.13 -4.52 -2.83
CA PRO A 183 12.91 -5.11 -3.36
C PRO A 183 13.20 -6.14 -4.46
N ASN A 184 12.69 -7.34 -4.28
CA ASN A 184 12.84 -8.47 -5.21
C ASN A 184 11.49 -8.97 -5.77
N ILE A 185 10.37 -8.54 -5.18
CA ILE A 185 9.02 -8.78 -5.67
C ILE A 185 8.29 -7.44 -5.71
N ALA A 186 7.44 -7.24 -6.72
CA ALA A 186 6.46 -6.18 -6.72
C ALA A 186 5.06 -6.80 -6.74
N LEU A 187 4.14 -6.23 -5.98
CA LEU A 187 2.75 -6.64 -5.85
C LEU A 187 1.84 -5.51 -6.30
N VAL A 188 0.97 -5.77 -7.27
CA VAL A 188 -0.06 -4.82 -7.70
C VAL A 188 -1.26 -4.99 -6.78
N ASP A 189 -1.56 -3.99 -5.96
CA ASP A 189 -2.69 -4.00 -5.04
C ASP A 189 -4.01 -4.04 -5.81
N ALA A 190 -4.77 -5.14 -5.64
CA ALA A 190 -6.02 -5.39 -6.34
C ALA A 190 -7.13 -4.39 -5.96
N SER A 191 -7.05 -3.77 -4.79
CA SER A 191 -8.03 -2.78 -4.32
C SER A 191 -7.76 -1.36 -4.82
N SER A 192 -6.58 -1.12 -5.40
CA SER A 192 -6.08 0.22 -5.75
C SER A 192 -6.29 0.62 -7.21
N PHE A 193 -6.93 -0.22 -8.01
CA PHE A 193 -7.17 0.08 -9.42
C PHE A 193 -7.95 1.38 -9.60
N ARG A 194 -7.40 2.27 -10.42
CA ARG A 194 -8.02 3.55 -10.77
C ARG A 194 -7.74 3.88 -12.22
N ILE A 195 -8.54 4.76 -12.78
CA ILE A 195 -8.33 5.27 -14.12
C ILE A 195 -7.94 6.73 -14.03
N ILE A 196 -6.81 7.07 -14.63
CA ILE A 196 -6.30 8.44 -14.73
C ILE A 196 -6.64 8.92 -16.14
N GLY A 197 -7.56 9.89 -16.25
CA GLY A 197 -7.92 10.53 -17.50
C GLY A 197 -7.16 11.83 -17.67
N TYR A 198 -6.52 12.01 -18.83
CA TYR A 198 -5.86 13.26 -19.20
C TYR A 198 -6.80 14.09 -20.05
N PHE A 199 -7.17 15.27 -19.56
CA PHE A 199 -8.11 16.18 -20.21
C PHE A 199 -7.40 17.44 -20.66
N GLU A 200 -7.87 18.02 -21.76
CA GLU A 200 -7.48 19.36 -22.17
C GLU A 200 -7.97 20.38 -21.12
N GLU A 201 -7.21 21.45 -20.89
CA GLU A 201 -7.53 22.49 -19.92
C GLU A 201 -8.93 23.11 -20.13
N THR A 202 -9.34 23.28 -21.39
CA THR A 202 -10.64 23.82 -21.77
C THR A 202 -11.83 22.97 -21.33
N LYS A 203 -11.61 21.68 -21.06
CA LYS A 203 -12.65 20.71 -20.67
C LYS A 203 -12.73 20.47 -19.16
N LEU A 204 -11.79 21.03 -18.39
CA LEU A 204 -11.75 20.84 -16.94
C LEU A 204 -12.87 21.57 -16.19
N HIS A 205 -13.42 22.63 -16.74
CA HIS A 205 -14.46 23.45 -16.07
C HIS A 205 -15.75 22.68 -15.74
N GLY A 206 -16.01 21.54 -16.40
CA GLY A 206 -17.20 20.71 -16.16
C GLY A 206 -16.94 19.48 -15.31
N ILE A 207 -15.72 19.34 -14.76
CA ILE A 207 -15.32 18.16 -13.98
C ILE A 207 -15.17 18.60 -12.52
N GLU A 208 -15.92 17.93 -11.62
CA GLU A 208 -15.84 18.18 -10.18
C GLU A 208 -15.60 16.85 -9.44
N PRO A 209 -14.88 16.84 -8.30
CA PRO A 209 -14.81 15.68 -7.44
C PRO A 209 -16.22 15.20 -7.04
N GLY A 210 -16.46 13.88 -7.15
CA GLY A 210 -17.76 13.28 -6.91
C GLY A 210 -18.66 13.15 -8.16
N ALA A 211 -18.32 13.82 -9.28
CA ALA A 211 -19.07 13.68 -10.53
C ALA A 211 -19.03 12.24 -11.05
N SER A 212 -20.12 11.79 -11.68
CA SER A 212 -20.19 10.49 -12.33
C SER A 212 -19.38 10.48 -13.61
N ALA A 213 -18.65 9.39 -13.84
CA ALA A 213 -17.88 9.15 -15.06
C ALA A 213 -18.29 7.82 -15.69
N GLN A 214 -18.30 7.79 -17.01
CA GLN A 214 -18.48 6.56 -17.78
C GLN A 214 -17.15 6.21 -18.45
N ILE A 215 -16.67 5.00 -18.18
CA ILE A 215 -15.38 4.54 -18.66
C ILE A 215 -15.61 3.39 -19.61
N ARG A 216 -15.03 3.50 -20.81
CA ARG A 216 -15.02 2.42 -21.79
C ARG A 216 -13.59 2.02 -22.05
N LEU A 217 -13.22 0.80 -21.71
CA LEU A 217 -11.89 0.25 -21.99
C LEU A 217 -11.81 -0.22 -23.43
N MET A 218 -10.67 0.02 -24.08
CA MET A 218 -10.42 -0.48 -25.44
C MET A 218 -10.40 -2.01 -25.42
N GLY A 219 -11.18 -2.63 -26.32
CA GLY A 219 -11.30 -4.10 -26.38
C GLY A 219 -12.37 -4.71 -25.49
N PHE A 220 -13.13 -3.89 -24.76
CA PHE A 220 -14.27 -4.33 -23.95
C PHE A 220 -15.53 -3.53 -24.35
N ASP A 221 -16.65 -4.22 -24.51
CA ASP A 221 -17.93 -3.59 -24.87
C ASP A 221 -18.65 -2.98 -23.66
N GLU A 222 -18.27 -3.38 -22.48
CA GLU A 222 -18.90 -2.97 -21.22
C GLU A 222 -18.48 -1.55 -20.80
N VAL A 223 -19.44 -0.75 -20.39
CA VAL A 223 -19.21 0.58 -19.83
C VAL A 223 -19.12 0.47 -18.31
N ILE A 224 -17.98 0.82 -17.75
CA ILE A 224 -17.72 0.79 -16.31
C ILE A 224 -18.16 2.12 -15.71
N PRO A 225 -19.13 2.14 -14.77
CA PRO A 225 -19.47 3.35 -14.05
C PRO A 225 -18.38 3.70 -13.05
N GLY A 226 -18.00 4.98 -12.99
CA GLY A 226 -17.01 5.50 -12.07
C GLY A 226 -17.43 6.81 -11.44
N LYS A 227 -16.63 7.29 -10.49
CA LYS A 227 -16.73 8.62 -9.89
C LYS A 227 -15.38 9.31 -9.93
N VAL A 228 -15.40 10.60 -10.19
CA VAL A 228 -14.19 11.44 -10.10
C VAL A 228 -13.80 11.55 -8.63
N VAL A 229 -12.61 11.05 -8.29
CA VAL A 229 -12.07 11.11 -6.92
C VAL A 229 -11.35 12.43 -6.69
N SER A 230 -10.51 12.84 -7.64
CA SER A 230 -9.72 14.05 -7.52
C SER A 230 -9.32 14.57 -8.90
N ILE A 231 -8.92 15.82 -8.95
CA ILE A 231 -8.39 16.49 -10.15
C ILE A 231 -6.94 16.87 -9.84
N GLY A 232 -6.01 16.32 -10.61
CA GLY A 232 -4.60 16.67 -10.54
C GLY A 232 -4.36 18.08 -11.07
N ARG A 233 -3.56 18.88 -10.37
CA ARG A 233 -3.21 20.24 -10.76
C ARG A 233 -1.96 20.36 -11.62
N GLY A 234 -1.37 19.24 -11.99
CA GLY A 234 -0.19 19.17 -12.84
C GLY A 234 0.07 17.74 -13.29
N ILE A 235 0.72 17.58 -14.41
CA ILE A 235 1.21 16.31 -14.93
C ILE A 235 2.65 16.17 -14.45
N ALA A 236 2.91 15.22 -13.56
CA ALA A 236 4.27 14.78 -13.28
C ALA A 236 4.60 13.72 -14.32
N ASP A 237 5.43 14.05 -15.31
CA ASP A 237 6.04 13.05 -16.18
C ASP A 237 6.98 12.21 -15.30
N ALA A 238 6.55 11.00 -15.00
CA ALA A 238 7.43 9.99 -14.43
C ALA A 238 8.29 9.45 -15.59
N ASN A 239 9.49 10.03 -15.76
CA ASN A 239 10.56 9.41 -16.54
C ASN A 239 11.11 8.18 -15.83
#